data_5252977bf21f7281fdf83698e66582a9
#
_entry.id   5252977bf21f7281fdf83698e66582a9
#
_cell.length_a   1.000
_cell.length_b   1.000
_cell.length_c   1.000
_cell.angle_alpha   90.00
_cell.angle_beta   90.00
_cell.angle_gamma   90.00
#
_symmetry.space_group_name_H-M   'P 1'
#
loop_
_entity.id
_entity.type
_entity.pdbx_description
1 polymer ?
#
loop_
_entity_poly.entity_id
_entity_poly.type
_entity_poly.pdbx_seq_one_letter_code
_entity_poly.pdbx_strand_id
1 'polypeptide(L)'
;MSVRTVFQSVSQRQVVSLSPQASVWDAACIMTKANCGSVLVIDAAGVLQGILTERDLMTRVVAKALDPKTTPAAQVMTRNPQIVSPETKVADAVLIMIEHGFRHLPIVSAAGKILGVFSARDALPREVGAAVSLAEFNDQVNDALG
;
A
#
# COMPACT_ATOMS: atom_id res chain seq x y z
N MET A 1 8.07 18.21 19.36
CA MET A 1 7.95 17.98 17.91
C MET A 1 6.69 17.18 17.63
N SER A 2 5.92 17.64 16.65
CA SER A 2 4.70 16.91 16.27
C SER A 2 5.06 15.61 15.53
N VAL A 3 4.26 14.59 15.77
CA VAL A 3 4.40 13.28 15.11
C VAL A 3 3.48 13.28 13.90
N ARG A 4 4.04 12.99 12.72
CA ARG A 4 3.25 12.97 11.49
C ARG A 4 2.33 11.77 11.43
N THR A 5 1.12 11.99 10.92
CA THR A 5 0.22 10.92 10.53
C THR A 5 0.45 10.53 9.08
N VAL A 6 -0.03 9.34 8.69
CA VAL A 6 0.05 8.90 7.29
C VAL A 6 -0.72 9.85 6.37
N PHE A 7 -1.85 10.40 6.83
CA PHE A 7 -2.62 11.36 6.02
C PHE A 7 -1.81 12.63 5.74
N GLN A 8 -1.08 13.14 6.74
CA GLN A 8 -0.22 14.31 6.55
C GLN A 8 0.88 14.05 5.53
N SER A 9 1.42 12.83 5.49
CA SER A 9 2.48 12.48 4.54
C SER A 9 2.01 12.42 3.09
N VAL A 10 0.70 12.22 2.84
CA VAL A 10 0.15 12.03 1.48
C VAL A 10 -0.94 13.04 1.12
N SER A 11 -1.24 14.01 1.98
CA SER A 11 -2.41 14.91 1.83
C SER A 11 -2.44 15.73 0.54
N GLN A 12 -1.29 15.91 -0.12
CA GLN A 12 -1.18 16.68 -1.36
C GLN A 12 -1.33 15.82 -2.61
N ARG A 13 -1.54 14.51 -2.48
CA ARG A 13 -1.58 13.60 -3.61
C ARG A 13 -3.01 13.22 -3.95
N GLN A 14 -3.21 12.95 -5.25
CA GLN A 14 -4.47 12.36 -5.71
C GLN A 14 -4.45 10.85 -5.52
N VAL A 15 -5.64 10.29 -5.30
CA VAL A 15 -5.83 8.85 -5.27
C VAL A 15 -5.66 8.30 -6.69
N VAL A 16 -4.77 7.33 -6.85
CA VAL A 16 -4.52 6.66 -8.13
C VAL A 16 -5.26 5.32 -8.11
N SER A 17 -6.24 5.16 -8.98
CA SER A 17 -7.10 3.97 -8.97
C SER A 17 -7.52 3.54 -10.38
N LEU A 18 -7.99 2.31 -10.49
CA LEU A 18 -8.62 1.78 -11.69
C LEU A 18 -9.70 0.76 -11.32
N SER A 19 -10.52 0.39 -12.31
CA SER A 19 -11.57 -0.61 -12.11
C SER A 19 -10.99 -2.02 -12.09
N PRO A 20 -11.69 -3.00 -11.45
CA PRO A 20 -11.23 -4.39 -11.43
C PRO A 20 -11.09 -5.02 -12.82
N GLN A 21 -11.88 -4.56 -13.80
CA GLN A 21 -11.87 -5.08 -15.17
C GLN A 21 -10.81 -4.44 -16.06
N ALA A 22 -10.19 -3.34 -15.63
CA ALA A 22 -9.11 -2.72 -16.38
C ALA A 22 -7.90 -3.66 -16.46
N SER A 23 -7.15 -3.58 -17.55
CA SER A 23 -6.00 -4.47 -17.75
C SER A 23 -4.83 -4.07 -16.86
N VAL A 24 -3.95 -5.03 -16.59
CA VAL A 24 -2.71 -4.73 -15.88
C VAL A 24 -1.78 -3.85 -16.72
N TRP A 25 -1.94 -3.85 -18.05
CA TRP A 25 -1.27 -2.89 -18.93
C TRP A 25 -1.69 -1.46 -18.58
N ASP A 26 -3.00 -1.22 -18.45
CA ASP A 26 -3.52 0.10 -18.05
C ASP A 26 -2.96 0.48 -16.67
N ALA A 27 -2.91 -0.47 -15.74
CA ALA A 27 -2.33 -0.23 -14.42
C ALA A 27 -0.87 0.23 -14.52
N ALA A 28 -0.05 -0.45 -15.33
CA ALA A 28 1.35 -0.08 -15.54
C ALA A 28 1.48 1.32 -16.13
N CYS A 29 0.63 1.67 -17.09
CA CYS A 29 0.62 2.99 -17.71
C CYS A 29 0.24 4.08 -16.70
N ILE A 30 -0.80 3.83 -15.88
CA ILE A 30 -1.25 4.76 -14.84
C ILE A 30 -0.15 4.98 -13.80
N MET A 31 0.46 3.90 -13.32
CA MET A 31 1.54 3.98 -12.33
C MET A 31 2.75 4.73 -12.88
N THR A 32 3.12 4.47 -14.12
CA THR A 32 4.22 5.15 -14.79
C THR A 32 3.97 6.65 -14.91
N LYS A 33 2.76 7.01 -15.36
CA LYS A 33 2.37 8.42 -15.52
C LYS A 33 2.32 9.15 -14.17
N ALA A 34 1.81 8.49 -13.13
CA ALA A 34 1.72 9.05 -11.79
C ALA A 34 3.02 8.97 -11.00
N ASN A 35 4.03 8.29 -11.53
CA ASN A 35 5.31 8.05 -10.87
C ASN A 35 5.13 7.43 -9.48
N CYS A 36 4.31 6.39 -9.39
CA CYS A 36 4.04 5.68 -8.13
C CYS A 36 4.14 4.17 -8.34
N GLY A 37 4.35 3.44 -7.24
CA GLY A 37 4.57 2.00 -7.26
C GLY A 37 3.33 1.16 -6.99
N SER A 38 2.15 1.77 -6.91
CA SER A 38 0.90 1.07 -6.65
C SER A 38 -0.30 1.79 -7.25
N VAL A 39 -1.38 1.04 -7.43
CA VAL A 39 -2.67 1.58 -7.85
C VAL A 39 -3.76 0.84 -7.08
N LEU A 40 -4.78 1.55 -6.63
CA LEU A 40 -5.92 0.95 -5.95
C LEU A 40 -6.92 0.42 -6.96
N VAL A 41 -7.48 -0.73 -6.66
CA VAL A 41 -8.54 -1.33 -7.49
C VAL A 41 -9.86 -1.08 -6.78
N ILE A 42 -10.69 -0.24 -7.39
CA ILE A 42 -11.93 0.26 -6.79
C ILE A 42 -13.07 -0.05 -7.76
N ASP A 43 -14.16 -0.64 -7.26
CA ASP A 43 -15.29 -1.00 -8.10
C ASP A 43 -16.19 0.21 -8.41
N ALA A 44 -17.22 0.00 -9.22
CA ALA A 44 -18.15 1.06 -9.63
C ALA A 44 -18.92 1.66 -8.45
N ALA A 45 -19.06 0.93 -7.34
CA ALA A 45 -19.70 1.43 -6.11
C ALA A 45 -18.74 2.21 -5.21
N GLY A 46 -17.47 2.36 -5.61
CA GLY A 46 -16.46 3.06 -4.81
C GLY A 46 -15.82 2.21 -3.72
N VAL A 47 -16.03 0.91 -3.75
CA VAL A 47 -15.49 -0.03 -2.73
C VAL A 47 -14.11 -0.50 -3.14
N LEU A 48 -13.17 -0.45 -2.19
CA LEU A 48 -11.81 -0.94 -2.40
C LEU A 48 -11.83 -2.47 -2.50
N GLN A 49 -11.42 -2.98 -3.67
CA GLN A 49 -11.34 -4.42 -3.93
C GLN A 49 -9.94 -4.96 -3.67
N GLY A 50 -8.93 -4.18 -3.92
CA GLY A 50 -7.56 -4.63 -3.77
C GLY A 50 -6.55 -3.55 -4.09
N ILE A 51 -5.28 -3.93 -4.05
CA ILE A 51 -4.16 -3.09 -4.45
C ILE A 51 -3.31 -3.86 -5.45
N LEU A 52 -2.80 -3.16 -6.46
CA LEU A 52 -1.89 -3.71 -7.44
C LEU A 52 -0.58 -2.93 -7.36
N THR A 53 0.51 -3.63 -7.13
CA THR A 53 1.84 -3.03 -6.96
C THR A 53 2.76 -3.43 -8.10
N GLU A 54 3.87 -2.71 -8.23
CA GLU A 54 4.92 -3.08 -9.21
C GLU A 54 5.45 -4.49 -8.95
N ARG A 55 5.52 -4.94 -7.69
CA ARG A 55 5.89 -6.32 -7.37
C ARG A 55 4.87 -7.32 -7.93
N ASP A 56 3.57 -7.03 -7.82
CA ASP A 56 2.51 -7.87 -8.37
C ASP A 56 2.66 -8.00 -9.89
N LEU A 57 2.97 -6.90 -10.58
CA LEU A 57 3.19 -6.94 -12.03
C LEU A 57 4.38 -7.84 -12.37
N MET A 58 5.45 -7.75 -11.63
CA MET A 58 6.63 -8.57 -11.85
C MET A 58 6.37 -10.05 -11.56
N THR A 59 5.80 -10.36 -10.39
CA THR A 59 5.71 -11.76 -9.91
C THR A 59 4.48 -12.49 -10.42
N ARG A 60 3.38 -11.77 -10.68
CA ARG A 60 2.09 -12.38 -11.04
C ARG A 60 1.70 -12.20 -12.49
N VAL A 61 2.37 -11.31 -13.22
CA VAL A 61 2.13 -11.09 -14.66
C VAL A 61 3.35 -11.50 -15.46
N VAL A 62 4.47 -10.81 -15.29
CA VAL A 62 5.68 -11.08 -16.11
C VAL A 62 6.24 -12.48 -15.83
N ALA A 63 6.45 -12.84 -14.57
CA ALA A 63 7.00 -14.14 -14.20
C ALA A 63 6.05 -15.30 -14.50
N LYS A 64 4.76 -15.05 -14.70
CA LYS A 64 3.76 -16.04 -15.06
C LYS A 64 3.46 -16.05 -16.56
N ALA A 65 4.16 -15.24 -17.34
CA ALA A 65 4.00 -15.11 -18.80
C ALA A 65 2.56 -14.77 -19.22
N LEU A 66 1.84 -14.00 -18.40
CA LEU A 66 0.50 -13.52 -18.74
C LEU A 66 0.58 -12.34 -19.70
N ASP A 67 -0.40 -12.23 -20.59
CA ASP A 67 -0.52 -11.07 -21.48
C ASP A 67 -1.06 -9.88 -20.69
N PRO A 68 -0.28 -8.79 -20.51
CA PRO A 68 -0.72 -7.66 -19.72
C PRO A 68 -1.94 -6.94 -20.29
N LYS A 69 -2.15 -6.99 -21.60
CA LYS A 69 -3.28 -6.29 -22.25
C LYS A 69 -4.60 -7.02 -22.09
N THR A 70 -4.58 -8.32 -21.80
CA THR A 70 -5.81 -9.13 -21.66
C THR A 70 -6.02 -9.63 -20.23
N THR A 71 -5.08 -9.40 -19.31
CA THR A 71 -5.21 -9.81 -17.91
C THR A 71 -5.86 -8.68 -17.11
N PRO A 72 -7.05 -8.90 -16.52
CA PRO A 72 -7.69 -7.87 -15.69
C PRO A 72 -6.98 -7.70 -14.35
N ALA A 73 -7.00 -6.47 -13.83
CA ALA A 73 -6.38 -6.14 -12.55
C ALA A 73 -6.91 -7.05 -11.41
N ALA A 74 -8.21 -7.36 -11.42
CA ALA A 74 -8.82 -8.22 -10.41
C ALA A 74 -8.20 -9.61 -10.31
N GLN A 75 -7.60 -10.10 -11.40
CA GLN A 75 -7.01 -11.45 -11.43
C GLN A 75 -5.70 -11.51 -10.65
N VAL A 76 -4.93 -10.41 -10.61
CA VAL A 76 -3.56 -10.42 -10.08
C VAL A 76 -3.36 -9.49 -8.88
N MET A 77 -4.35 -8.67 -8.53
CA MET A 77 -4.27 -7.76 -7.38
C MET A 77 -4.15 -8.54 -6.07
N THR A 78 -3.64 -7.88 -5.04
CA THR A 78 -3.75 -8.36 -3.66
C THR A 78 -5.13 -7.95 -3.16
N ARG A 79 -5.96 -8.95 -2.81
CA ARG A 79 -7.32 -8.72 -2.30
C ARG A 79 -7.28 -8.38 -0.81
N ASN A 80 -8.27 -7.62 -0.37
CA ASN A 80 -8.42 -7.24 1.03
C ASN A 80 -7.10 -6.75 1.63
N PRO A 81 -6.50 -5.68 1.05
CA PRO A 81 -5.22 -5.20 1.51
C PRO A 81 -5.30 -4.70 2.95
N GLN A 82 -4.18 -4.77 3.67
CA GLN A 82 -4.07 -4.14 4.98
C GLN A 82 -4.26 -2.63 4.81
N ILE A 83 -5.23 -2.06 5.53
CA ILE A 83 -5.51 -0.62 5.50
C ILE A 83 -5.09 0.03 6.80
N VAL A 84 -4.92 1.35 6.78
CA VAL A 84 -4.67 2.17 7.98
C VAL A 84 -5.64 3.34 8.00
N SER A 85 -5.92 3.85 9.19
CA SER A 85 -6.72 5.08 9.35
C SER A 85 -5.85 6.31 9.03
N PRO A 86 -6.47 7.45 8.66
CA PRO A 86 -5.71 8.67 8.37
C PRO A 86 -4.93 9.20 9.58
N GLU A 87 -5.37 8.89 10.80
CA GLU A 87 -4.72 9.32 12.04
C GLU A 87 -3.56 8.42 12.46
N THR A 88 -3.34 7.30 11.78
CA THR A 88 -2.23 6.40 12.08
C THR A 88 -0.90 7.16 11.95
N LYS A 89 -0.04 7.03 12.95
CA LYS A 89 1.28 7.63 12.92
C LYS A 89 2.15 6.94 11.89
N VAL A 90 3.00 7.70 11.20
CA VAL A 90 3.87 7.14 10.16
C VAL A 90 4.74 6.01 10.72
N ALA A 91 5.32 6.18 11.92
CA ALA A 91 6.14 5.13 12.52
C ALA A 91 5.36 3.83 12.75
N ASP A 92 4.08 3.93 13.16
CA ASP A 92 3.22 2.76 13.36
C ASP A 92 2.90 2.07 12.03
N ALA A 93 2.66 2.85 10.98
CA ALA A 93 2.43 2.30 9.64
C ALA A 93 3.68 1.58 9.11
N VAL A 94 4.87 2.15 9.31
CA VAL A 94 6.13 1.50 8.93
C VAL A 94 6.32 0.20 9.70
N LEU A 95 5.95 0.17 10.99
CA LEU A 95 6.00 -1.05 11.79
C LEU A 95 5.12 -2.16 11.19
N ILE A 96 3.90 -1.81 10.76
CA ILE A 96 3.01 -2.75 10.08
C ILE A 96 3.68 -3.30 8.80
N MET A 97 4.33 -2.43 8.03
CA MET A 97 5.05 -2.84 6.83
C MET A 97 6.19 -3.82 7.13
N ILE A 98 6.96 -3.55 8.19
CA ILE A 98 8.08 -4.41 8.61
C ILE A 98 7.54 -5.78 9.03
N GLU A 99 6.49 -5.81 9.84
CA GLU A 99 5.94 -7.04 10.40
C GLU A 99 5.26 -7.93 9.35
N HIS A 100 4.66 -7.32 8.32
CA HIS A 100 3.85 -8.05 7.32
C HIS A 100 4.49 -8.11 5.93
N GLY A 101 5.60 -7.40 5.71
CA GLY A 101 6.28 -7.40 4.41
C GLY A 101 5.61 -6.56 3.33
N PHE A 102 4.69 -5.67 3.69
CA PHE A 102 4.06 -4.74 2.75
C PHE A 102 4.90 -3.47 2.59
N ARG A 103 4.77 -2.80 1.45
CA ARG A 103 5.40 -1.50 1.19
C ARG A 103 4.39 -0.40 0.87
N HIS A 104 3.11 -0.74 0.82
CA HIS A 104 2.02 0.17 0.49
C HIS A 104 0.81 -0.16 1.36
N LEU A 105 0.21 0.85 1.96
CA LEU A 105 -0.96 0.70 2.83
C LEU A 105 -2.02 1.72 2.39
N PRO A 106 -3.19 1.27 1.91
CA PRO A 106 -4.29 2.19 1.65
C PRO A 106 -4.74 2.89 2.93
N ILE A 107 -5.06 4.17 2.81
CA ILE A 107 -5.56 5.00 3.91
C ILE A 107 -7.06 5.14 3.71
N VAL A 108 -7.83 4.63 4.68
CA VAL A 108 -9.30 4.62 4.61
C VAL A 108 -9.86 5.21 5.91
N SER A 109 -10.78 6.16 5.78
CA SER A 109 -11.43 6.79 6.94
C SER A 109 -12.42 5.84 7.62
N ALA A 110 -12.86 6.18 8.82
CA ALA A 110 -13.88 5.42 9.56
C ALA A 110 -15.19 5.29 8.77
N ALA A 111 -15.50 6.28 7.91
CA ALA A 111 -16.67 6.24 7.03
C ALA A 111 -16.47 5.41 5.76
N GLY A 112 -15.30 4.78 5.58
CA GLY A 112 -15.00 3.99 4.40
C GLY A 112 -14.48 4.78 3.21
N LYS A 113 -14.19 6.08 3.39
CA LYS A 113 -13.67 6.92 2.30
C LYS A 113 -12.19 6.64 2.08
N ILE A 114 -11.81 6.39 0.84
CA ILE A 114 -10.42 6.15 0.45
C ILE A 114 -9.72 7.50 0.30
N LEU A 115 -8.65 7.72 1.06
CA LEU A 115 -7.95 9.01 1.14
C LEU A 115 -6.60 8.99 0.42
N GLY A 116 -6.03 7.83 0.16
CA GLY A 116 -4.75 7.71 -0.51
C GLY A 116 -4.05 6.41 -0.20
N VAL A 117 -2.77 6.36 -0.53
CA VAL A 117 -1.90 5.22 -0.22
C VAL A 117 -0.63 5.74 0.44
N PHE A 118 -0.30 5.18 1.59
CA PHE A 118 0.98 5.42 2.24
C PHE A 118 2.01 4.42 1.71
N SER A 119 3.11 4.93 1.16
CA SER A 119 4.21 4.12 0.64
C SER A 119 5.42 4.20 1.59
N ALA A 120 6.24 3.15 1.60
CA ALA A 120 7.49 3.15 2.37
C ALA A 120 8.37 4.36 2.03
N ARG A 121 8.30 4.91 0.81
CA ARG A 121 9.05 6.10 0.39
C ARG A 121 8.57 7.38 1.06
N ASP A 122 7.40 7.39 1.68
CA ASP A 122 6.83 8.56 2.34
C ASP A 122 7.38 8.76 3.76
N ALA A 123 8.02 7.75 4.33
CA ALA A 123 8.56 7.79 5.67
C ALA A 123 9.90 8.54 5.72
N LEU A 124 10.09 9.29 6.79
CA LEU A 124 11.37 9.94 7.09
C LEU A 124 12.30 8.97 7.82
N PRO A 125 13.64 9.17 7.73
CA PRO A 125 14.59 8.27 8.42
C PRO A 125 14.31 8.09 9.91
N ARG A 126 13.93 9.14 10.63
CA ARG A 126 13.59 9.04 12.07
C ARG A 126 12.38 8.17 12.33
N GLU A 127 11.41 8.21 11.43
CA GLU A 127 10.18 7.40 11.54
C GLU A 127 10.48 5.92 11.27
N VAL A 128 11.32 5.65 10.28
CA VAL A 128 11.80 4.29 10.00
C VAL A 128 12.63 3.78 11.18
N GLY A 129 13.52 4.59 11.72
CA GLY A 129 14.35 4.23 12.86
C GLY A 129 13.52 3.89 14.10
N ALA A 130 12.47 4.67 14.39
CA ALA A 130 11.56 4.40 15.50
C ALA A 130 10.83 3.07 15.32
N ALA A 131 10.35 2.78 14.10
CA ALA A 131 9.66 1.54 13.80
C ALA A 131 10.59 0.34 13.90
N VAL A 132 11.82 0.45 13.41
CA VAL A 132 12.83 -0.63 13.50
C VAL A 132 13.16 -0.94 14.96
N SER A 133 13.37 0.08 15.78
CA SER A 133 13.64 -0.09 17.21
C SER A 133 12.49 -0.80 17.92
N LEU A 134 11.25 -0.46 17.61
CA LEU A 134 10.07 -1.11 18.19
C LEU A 134 9.94 -2.56 17.72
N ALA A 135 10.22 -2.85 16.45
CA ALA A 135 10.19 -4.20 15.92
C ALA A 135 11.22 -5.08 16.62
N GLU A 136 12.45 -4.58 16.80
CA GLU A 136 13.51 -5.30 17.52
C GLU A 136 13.13 -5.56 18.98
N PHE A 137 12.53 -4.57 19.64
CA PHE A 137 12.05 -4.74 21.01
C PHE A 137 10.97 -5.82 21.09
N ASN A 138 10.01 -5.81 20.18
CA ASN A 138 8.93 -6.80 20.13
C ASN A 138 9.49 -8.22 19.93
N ASP A 139 10.48 -8.37 19.06
CA ASP A 139 11.14 -9.67 18.83
C ASP A 139 11.83 -10.17 20.10
N GLN A 140 12.55 -9.31 20.82
CA GLN A 140 13.20 -9.66 22.08
C GLN A 140 12.19 -10.09 23.14
N VAL A 141 11.06 -9.41 23.24
CA VAL A 141 9.98 -9.75 24.19
C VAL A 141 9.38 -11.12 23.83
N ASN A 142 9.11 -11.35 22.56
CA ASN A 142 8.56 -12.62 22.09
C ASN A 142 9.53 -13.77 22.36
N ASP A 143 10.81 -13.59 22.10
CA ASP A 143 11.84 -14.60 22.38
C ASP A 143 11.93 -14.90 23.87
N ALA A 144 11.83 -13.89 24.73
CA ALA A 144 11.88 -14.06 26.18
C ALA A 144 10.64 -14.78 26.74
N LEU A 145 9.48 -14.61 26.11
CA LEU A 145 8.23 -15.23 26.55
C LEU A 145 8.04 -16.65 25.98
N GLY A 146 8.87 -17.02 25.05
CA GLY A 146 8.90 -18.37 24.51
C GLY A 146 7.94 -18.74 23.49
#